data_245244ff88022c5fd6ecb3d85102be51
#
_entry.id   245244ff88022c5fd6ecb3d85102be51
#
_cell.length_a   1.000
_cell.length_b   1.000
_cell.length_c   1.000
_cell.angle_alpha   90.00
_cell.angle_beta   90.00
_cell.angle_gamma   90.00
#
_symmetry.space_group_name_H-M   'P 1'
#
loop_
_entity.id
_entity.type
_entity.pdbx_description
1 polymer ?
#
loop_
_entity_poly.entity_id
_entity_poly.type
_entity_poly.pdbx_seq_one_letter_code
_entity_poly.pdbx_strand_id
1 'polypeptide(L)'
;MALPKNSSEGKSSYVVDARVRIGHVHLKVSDIERTLGFYCGVLGFEITQRFGESAVFLSAGGYHHHLAVNTWESLGGSPPPPGTTGLYHTAIVYPTRVKLAEAFAE
;
A
#
# COMPACT_ATOMS: atom_id res chain seq x y z
N MET A 1 -19.38 9.47 18.07
CA MET A 1 -20.74 9.18 17.57
C MET A 1 -20.90 7.67 17.38
N ALA A 2 -22.00 7.15 17.86
CA ALA A 2 -22.25 5.73 17.68
C ALA A 2 -22.76 5.46 16.27
N LEU A 3 -22.21 4.46 15.64
CA LEU A 3 -22.73 4.01 14.35
C LEU A 3 -23.95 3.14 14.60
N PRO A 4 -24.84 3.05 13.62
CA PRO A 4 -25.94 2.09 13.71
C PRO A 4 -25.36 0.71 13.96
N LYS A 5 -26.04 -0.11 14.73
CA LYS A 5 -25.59 -1.45 15.01
C LYS A 5 -25.36 -2.25 13.77
N ASN A 6 -26.20 -2.04 12.80
CA ASN A 6 -26.06 -2.63 11.50
C ASN A 6 -26.13 -1.50 10.52
N SER A 7 -25.01 -1.17 9.93
CA SER A 7 -24.97 -0.03 9.03
C SER A 7 -25.90 -0.18 7.84
N SER A 8 -26.22 -1.41 7.44
CA SER A 8 -27.16 -1.61 6.35
C SER A 8 -28.58 -1.26 6.74
N GLU A 9 -28.94 -1.36 8.01
CA GLU A 9 -30.28 -0.94 8.45
C GLU A 9 -30.44 0.57 8.36
N GLY A 10 -29.44 1.33 8.88
CA GLY A 10 -29.52 2.78 8.89
C GLY A 10 -29.18 3.40 7.55
N LYS A 11 -28.48 2.67 6.69
CA LYS A 11 -27.97 3.23 5.43
C LYS A 11 -28.20 2.31 4.25
N SER A 12 -29.29 1.53 4.27
CA SER A 12 -29.54 0.58 3.18
C SER A 12 -29.64 1.24 1.81
N SER A 13 -30.04 2.51 1.78
CA SER A 13 -30.12 3.25 0.51
C SER A 13 -28.87 4.07 0.22
N TYR A 14 -27.92 4.11 1.14
CA TYR A 14 -26.71 4.87 0.93
C TYR A 14 -25.71 4.07 0.10
N VAL A 15 -25.16 4.71 -0.91
CA VAL A 15 -24.08 4.14 -1.73
C VAL A 15 -22.95 5.15 -1.72
N VAL A 16 -21.74 4.69 -1.44
CA VAL A 16 -20.59 5.58 -1.40
C VAL A 16 -20.35 6.21 -2.78
N ASP A 17 -19.94 7.48 -2.79
CA ASP A 17 -19.66 8.20 -4.03
C ASP A 17 -18.63 7.43 -4.87
N ALA A 18 -18.91 7.28 -6.16
CA ALA A 18 -18.06 6.50 -7.05
C ALA A 18 -16.63 7.08 -7.20
N ARG A 19 -16.42 8.33 -6.78
CA ARG A 19 -15.09 8.96 -6.85
C ARG A 19 -14.23 8.67 -5.63
N VAL A 20 -14.80 8.02 -4.61
CA VAL A 20 -14.03 7.58 -3.46
C VAL A 20 -13.00 6.56 -3.91
N ARG A 21 -11.77 6.71 -3.45
CA ARG A 21 -10.65 5.85 -3.83
C ARG A 21 -9.87 5.47 -2.59
N ILE A 22 -9.12 4.37 -2.69
CA ILE A 22 -8.14 4.04 -1.69
C ILE A 22 -7.00 5.03 -1.85
N GLY A 23 -6.70 5.78 -0.81
CA GLY A 23 -5.67 6.82 -0.87
C GLY A 23 -4.27 6.25 -0.85
N HIS A 24 -4.01 5.36 0.08
CA HIS A 24 -2.69 4.72 0.20
C HIS A 24 -2.81 3.46 1.06
N VAL A 25 -1.77 2.64 1.00
CA VAL A 25 -1.58 1.50 1.90
C VAL A 25 -0.28 1.70 2.65
N HIS A 26 -0.25 1.26 3.91
CA HIS A 26 0.93 1.35 4.75
C HIS A 26 1.30 -0.06 5.18
N LEU A 27 2.52 -0.50 4.85
CA LEU A 27 2.97 -1.86 5.07
C LEU A 27 4.02 -1.90 6.17
N LYS A 28 3.94 -2.93 7.00
CA LYS A 28 5.05 -3.29 7.89
C LYS A 28 6.01 -4.13 7.08
N VAL A 29 7.29 -3.76 7.12
CA VAL A 29 8.31 -4.53 6.40
C VAL A 29 9.46 -4.84 7.35
N SER A 30 10.25 -5.83 7.01
CA SER A 30 11.36 -6.23 7.88
C SER A 30 12.67 -5.52 7.54
N ASP A 31 12.76 -4.93 6.35
CA ASP A 31 14.00 -4.34 5.85
C ASP A 31 13.65 -3.28 4.80
N ILE A 32 13.91 -2.02 5.14
CA ILE A 32 13.56 -0.90 4.27
C ILE A 32 14.31 -1.00 2.93
N GLU A 33 15.63 -1.18 2.97
CA GLU A 33 16.41 -1.13 1.73
C GLU A 33 16.05 -2.26 0.77
N ARG A 34 15.78 -3.44 1.31
CA ARG A 34 15.32 -4.56 0.48
C ARG A 34 13.96 -4.26 -0.14
N THR A 35 13.07 -3.67 0.64
CA THR A 35 11.73 -3.28 0.16
C THR A 35 11.85 -2.25 -0.96
N LEU A 36 12.71 -1.25 -0.80
CA LEU A 36 12.91 -0.24 -1.83
C LEU A 36 13.51 -0.83 -3.10
N GLY A 37 14.36 -1.85 -2.95
CA GLY A 37 14.90 -2.55 -4.11
C GLY A 37 13.80 -3.10 -5.02
N PHE A 38 12.71 -3.55 -4.43
CA PHE A 38 11.58 -4.04 -5.20
C PHE A 38 10.69 -2.89 -5.70
N TYR A 39 10.17 -2.08 -4.78
CA TYR A 39 9.18 -1.07 -5.17
C TYR A 39 9.78 0.06 -6.00
N CYS A 40 10.98 0.48 -5.71
CA CYS A 40 11.66 1.52 -6.50
C CYS A 40 12.48 0.90 -7.63
N GLY A 41 13.26 -0.14 -7.30
CA GLY A 41 14.18 -0.73 -8.25
C GLY A 41 13.50 -1.52 -9.36
N VAL A 42 12.48 -2.29 -9.02
CA VAL A 42 11.77 -3.11 -10.00
C VAL A 42 10.54 -2.38 -10.53
N LEU A 43 9.68 -1.89 -9.64
CA LEU A 43 8.41 -1.30 -10.06
C LEU A 43 8.52 0.18 -10.43
N GLY A 44 9.58 0.85 -9.99
CA GLY A 44 9.82 2.22 -10.41
C GLY A 44 9.09 3.30 -9.63
N PHE A 45 8.59 2.98 -8.44
CA PHE A 45 8.01 4.03 -7.59
C PHE A 45 9.10 5.00 -7.16
N GLU A 46 8.72 6.24 -6.92
CA GLU A 46 9.63 7.27 -6.46
C GLU A 46 9.46 7.51 -4.98
N ILE A 47 10.55 7.81 -4.28
CA ILE A 47 10.50 8.17 -2.88
C ILE A 47 10.06 9.62 -2.79
N THR A 48 8.97 9.86 -2.05
CA THR A 48 8.51 11.23 -1.82
C THR A 48 8.99 11.76 -0.48
N GLN A 49 9.22 10.88 0.49
CA GLN A 49 9.73 11.32 1.78
C GLN A 49 10.32 10.14 2.55
N ARG A 50 11.39 10.42 3.30
CA ARG A 50 11.95 9.48 4.26
C ARG A 50 11.76 10.04 5.66
N PHE A 51 11.47 9.15 6.60
CA PHE A 51 11.39 9.48 8.02
C PHE A 51 12.51 8.71 8.72
N GLY A 52 13.69 9.32 8.82
CA GLY A 52 14.85 8.63 9.36
C GLY A 52 15.15 7.38 8.56
N GLU A 53 15.47 6.30 9.26
CA GLU A 53 15.78 5.01 8.62
C GLU A 53 14.66 4.01 8.76
N SER A 54 13.51 4.41 9.31
CA SER A 54 12.48 3.46 9.70
C SER A 54 11.18 3.56 8.90
N ALA A 55 11.03 4.59 8.08
CA ALA A 55 9.82 4.73 7.27
C ALA A 55 10.12 5.47 5.97
N VAL A 56 9.42 5.11 4.90
CA VAL A 56 9.59 5.73 3.58
C VAL A 56 8.24 5.81 2.91
N PHE A 57 7.98 6.93 2.25
CA PHE A 57 6.77 7.15 1.45
C PHE A 57 7.14 7.05 -0.03
N LEU A 58 6.31 6.34 -0.79
CA LEU A 58 6.54 6.06 -2.22
C LEU A 58 5.33 6.50 -3.03
N SER A 59 5.58 6.97 -4.24
CA SER A 59 4.50 7.43 -5.11
C SER A 59 4.80 7.17 -6.57
N ALA A 60 3.72 7.09 -7.34
CA ALA A 60 3.76 7.16 -8.79
C ALA A 60 3.18 8.52 -9.18
N GLY A 61 4.01 9.38 -9.77
CA GLY A 61 3.61 10.74 -10.11
C GLY A 61 3.63 11.65 -8.90
N GLY A 62 3.06 12.74 -8.84
CA GLY A 62 3.21 13.73 -7.79
C GLY A 62 2.33 13.56 -6.55
N TYR A 63 1.66 12.45 -6.40
CA TYR A 63 0.82 12.22 -5.23
C TYR A 63 1.69 12.08 -3.97
N HIS A 64 1.16 12.46 -2.79
CA HIS A 64 1.99 12.45 -1.58
C HIS A 64 2.56 11.05 -1.26
N HIS A 65 1.76 10.01 -1.37
CA HIS A 65 2.24 8.63 -1.37
C HIS A 65 1.09 7.67 -1.68
N HIS A 66 1.40 6.64 -2.44
CA HIS A 66 0.50 5.52 -2.69
C HIS A 66 0.82 4.38 -1.74
N LEU A 67 2.09 4.26 -1.38
CA LEU A 67 2.58 3.24 -0.48
C LEU A 67 3.44 3.89 0.58
N ALA A 68 3.34 3.39 1.80
CA ALA A 68 4.27 3.73 2.86
C ALA A 68 4.75 2.43 3.46
N VAL A 69 6.01 2.40 3.86
CA VAL A 69 6.60 1.21 4.47
C VAL A 69 7.33 1.63 5.73
N ASN A 70 7.30 0.78 6.75
CA ASN A 70 8.02 1.07 7.99
C ASN A 70 8.50 -0.21 8.65
N THR A 71 9.49 -0.04 9.52
CA THR A 71 10.02 -1.13 10.35
C THR A 71 9.83 -0.85 11.84
N TRP A 72 8.87 0.01 12.19
CA TRP A 72 8.69 0.46 13.58
C TRP A 72 8.50 -0.69 14.56
N GLU A 73 7.82 -1.74 14.14
CA GLU A 73 7.56 -2.90 14.97
C GLU A 73 8.05 -4.20 14.34
N SER A 74 8.70 -4.12 13.19
CA SER A 74 8.92 -5.30 12.34
C SER A 74 10.35 -5.45 11.81
N LEU A 75 11.29 -4.63 12.29
CA LEU A 75 12.67 -4.72 11.83
C LEU A 75 13.21 -6.13 12.05
N GLY A 76 13.69 -6.75 10.97
CA GLY A 76 14.20 -8.11 11.03
C GLY A 76 13.15 -9.18 11.26
N GLY A 77 11.88 -8.82 11.20
CA GLY A 77 10.79 -9.76 11.48
C GLY A 77 10.56 -10.76 10.37
N SER A 78 9.70 -11.73 10.69
CA SER A 78 9.29 -12.77 9.73
C SER A 78 7.87 -12.53 9.26
N PRO A 79 7.46 -13.14 8.13
CA PRO A 79 6.08 -13.07 7.71
C PRO A 79 5.14 -13.62 8.80
N PRO A 80 3.89 -13.16 8.85
CA PRO A 80 2.96 -13.68 9.83
C PRO A 80 2.72 -15.17 9.60
N PRO A 81 2.43 -15.93 10.66
CA PRO A 81 2.16 -17.35 10.51
C PRO A 81 0.97 -17.61 9.59
N PRO A 82 0.98 -18.73 8.86
CA PRO A 82 -0.16 -19.08 8.02
C PRO A 82 -1.45 -19.16 8.83
N GLY A 83 -2.54 -18.76 8.22
CA GLY A 83 -3.86 -18.82 8.85
C GLY A 83 -4.21 -17.65 9.75
N THR A 84 -3.29 -16.68 9.92
CA THR A 84 -3.61 -15.48 10.69
C THR A 84 -4.29 -14.44 9.78
N THR A 85 -5.04 -13.55 10.40
CA THR A 85 -5.64 -12.44 9.65
C THR A 85 -4.57 -11.42 9.31
N GLY A 86 -4.80 -10.68 8.22
CA GLY A 86 -3.88 -9.65 7.77
C GLY A 86 -4.15 -9.28 6.34
N LEU A 87 -3.28 -8.48 5.79
CA LEU A 87 -3.39 -8.07 4.40
C LEU A 87 -3.08 -9.25 3.49
N TYR A 88 -4.00 -9.56 2.60
CA TYR A 88 -3.80 -10.67 1.66
C TYR A 88 -2.88 -10.26 0.52
N HIS A 89 -3.21 -9.15 -0.15
CA HIS A 89 -2.35 -8.58 -1.18
C HIS A 89 -2.76 -7.13 -1.45
N THR A 90 -1.89 -6.42 -2.15
CA THR A 90 -2.18 -5.11 -2.71
C THR A 90 -2.07 -5.22 -4.22
N ALA A 91 -3.11 -4.83 -4.93
CA ALA A 91 -3.11 -4.85 -6.38
C ALA A 91 -2.67 -3.48 -6.90
N ILE A 92 -1.67 -3.49 -7.77
CA ILE A 92 -1.16 -2.28 -8.41
C ILE A 92 -1.63 -2.30 -9.85
N VAL A 93 -2.39 -1.28 -10.25
CA VAL A 93 -3.02 -1.23 -11.56
C VAL A 93 -2.18 -0.37 -12.49
N TYR A 94 -1.78 -0.95 -13.60
CA TYR A 94 -1.06 -0.24 -14.65
C TYR A 94 -2.04 0.19 -15.74
N PRO A 95 -1.78 1.32 -16.42
CA PRO A 95 -2.72 1.83 -17.41
C PRO A 95 -2.84 0.95 -18.67
N THR A 96 -1.78 0.22 -19.01
CA THR A 96 -1.79 -0.66 -20.18
C THR A 96 -0.96 -1.90 -19.93
N ARG A 97 -1.16 -2.93 -20.75
CA ARG A 97 -0.33 -4.14 -20.69
C ARG A 97 1.14 -3.83 -21.01
N VAL A 98 1.37 -2.89 -21.91
CA VAL A 98 2.74 -2.49 -22.28
C VAL A 98 3.45 -1.91 -21.07
N LYS A 99 2.77 -1.01 -20.33
CA LYS A 99 3.36 -0.42 -19.14
C LYS A 99 3.62 -1.45 -18.05
N LEU A 100 2.73 -2.42 -17.89
CA LEU A 100 2.95 -3.50 -16.95
C LEU A 100 4.17 -4.33 -17.36
N ALA A 101 4.28 -4.67 -18.64
CA ALA A 101 5.41 -5.45 -19.13
C ALA A 101 6.73 -4.71 -18.93
N GLU A 102 6.75 -3.39 -19.13
CA GLU A 102 7.96 -2.59 -18.94
C GLU A 102 8.49 -2.69 -17.52
N ALA A 103 7.61 -2.79 -16.53
CA ALA A 103 8.02 -2.89 -15.13
C ALA A 103 8.81 -4.16 -14.84
N PHE A 104 8.62 -5.20 -15.64
CA PHE A 104 9.31 -6.47 -15.45
C PHE A 104 10.37 -6.75 -16.51
N ALA A 105 10.63 -5.78 -17.40
CA ALA A 105 11.66 -5.93 -18.42
C ALA A 105 13.03 -5.69 -17.76
N GLU A 106 14.05 -6.41 -18.20
CA GLU A 106 15.42 -6.24 -17.77
C GLU A 106 16.20 -5.38 -18.71
#